data_341e59427b60038adef983c2abfb947a
#
_entry.id   341e59427b60038adef983c2abfb947a
#
_cell.length_a   1.000
_cell.length_b   1.000
_cell.length_c   1.000
_cell.angle_alpha   90.00
_cell.angle_beta   90.00
_cell.angle_gamma   90.00
#
_symmetry.space_group_name_H-M   'P 1'
#
loop_
_entity.id
_entity.type
_entity.pdbx_description
1 polymer ?
#
loop_
_entity_poly.entity_id
_entity_poly.type
_entity_poly.pdbx_seq_one_letter_code
_entity_poly.pdbx_strand_id
1 'polypeptide(L)'
;MSQEIAAIFDIDGTIFRDSLLLHHMEKCIAYDVFPISVEMELKPHKNAWQNRELDYDDYLYTASRLYTKYISNKNTLDVEFVAKKVIEKESKKLYRYTRDRIKWHKEQEHKIIFISGSPDFLVSKMAEKLGADLWFASQYLNDGNKYSGEVI
;
A
#
# COMPACT_ATOMS: atom_id res chain seq x y z
N MET A 1 -11.01 21.51 -28.97
CA MET A 1 -10.24 21.08 -27.78
C MET A 1 -10.37 19.55 -27.69
N SER A 2 -9.27 18.83 -27.69
CA SER A 2 -9.31 17.39 -27.46
C SER A 2 -9.68 17.16 -25.99
N GLN A 3 -10.71 16.36 -25.75
CA GLN A 3 -11.13 15.99 -24.40
C GLN A 3 -10.10 15.00 -23.86
N GLU A 4 -9.41 15.36 -22.76
CA GLU A 4 -8.55 14.42 -22.07
C GLU A 4 -9.40 13.39 -21.30
N ILE A 5 -9.09 12.12 -21.47
CA ILE A 5 -9.75 11.01 -20.79
C ILE A 5 -8.81 10.48 -19.72
N ALA A 6 -9.33 10.29 -18.51
CA ALA A 6 -8.60 9.68 -17.41
C ALA A 6 -9.26 8.36 -16.98
N ALA A 7 -8.43 7.37 -16.68
CA ALA A 7 -8.84 6.12 -16.06
C ALA A 7 -8.30 6.10 -14.62
N ILE A 8 -9.21 5.97 -13.67
CA ILE A 8 -8.90 6.00 -12.23
C ILE A 8 -9.02 4.59 -11.69
N PHE A 9 -7.99 4.15 -10.97
CA PHE A 9 -7.93 2.83 -10.36
C PHE A 9 -7.59 2.95 -8.87
N ASP A 10 -8.32 2.21 -8.05
CA ASP A 10 -7.88 1.85 -6.71
C ASP A 10 -6.82 0.74 -6.80
N ILE A 11 -5.96 0.61 -5.78
CA ILE A 11 -4.87 -0.37 -5.79
C ILE A 11 -5.26 -1.63 -5.01
N ASP A 12 -5.51 -1.48 -3.71
CA ASP A 12 -5.70 -2.60 -2.80
C ASP A 12 -7.06 -3.29 -3.04
N GLY A 13 -7.04 -4.56 -3.44
CA GLY A 13 -8.24 -5.30 -3.84
C GLY A 13 -8.75 -5.03 -5.25
N THR A 14 -8.17 -4.09 -5.99
CA THR A 14 -8.58 -3.71 -7.36
C THR A 14 -7.49 -4.00 -8.41
N ILE A 15 -6.30 -3.46 -8.25
CA ILE A 15 -5.12 -3.76 -9.07
C ILE A 15 -4.38 -4.94 -8.46
N PHE A 16 -4.13 -4.86 -7.16
CA PHE A 16 -3.43 -5.83 -6.35
C PHE A 16 -4.44 -6.60 -5.48
N ARG A 17 -4.27 -7.91 -5.37
CA ARG A 17 -5.25 -8.81 -4.72
C ARG A 17 -5.41 -8.58 -3.22
N ASP A 18 -4.40 -8.01 -2.58
CA ASP A 18 -4.27 -7.89 -1.15
C ASP A 18 -4.03 -6.42 -0.74
N SER A 19 -3.62 -6.17 0.50
CA SER A 19 -3.26 -4.84 0.99
C SER A 19 -1.75 -4.63 0.98
N LEU A 20 -1.29 -3.57 0.32
CA LEU A 20 0.12 -3.18 0.31
C LEU A 20 0.62 -2.85 1.73
N LEU A 21 -0.21 -2.22 2.56
CA LEU A 21 0.11 -1.91 3.95
C LEU A 21 0.40 -3.19 4.75
N LEU A 22 -0.46 -4.22 4.63
CA LEU A 22 -0.28 -5.48 5.34
C LEU A 22 1.00 -6.19 4.91
N HIS A 23 1.26 -6.28 3.61
CA HIS A 23 2.50 -6.88 3.08
C HIS A 23 3.75 -6.12 3.53
N HIS A 24 3.68 -4.79 3.56
CA HIS A 24 4.79 -3.98 4.04
C HIS A 24 5.02 -4.17 5.54
N MET A 25 3.95 -4.20 6.35
CA MET A 25 4.05 -4.45 7.79
C MET A 25 4.69 -5.81 8.09
N GLU A 26 4.26 -6.88 7.42
CA GLU A 26 4.86 -8.22 7.56
C GLU A 26 6.35 -8.21 7.19
N LYS A 27 6.72 -7.49 6.14
CA LYS A 27 8.12 -7.37 5.73
C LYS A 27 8.94 -6.49 6.67
N CYS A 28 8.38 -5.41 7.22
CA CYS A 28 9.04 -4.61 8.25
C CYS A 28 9.36 -5.44 9.50
N ILE A 29 8.49 -6.36 9.89
CA ILE A 29 8.77 -7.31 10.97
C ILE A 29 9.89 -8.28 10.57
N ALA A 30 9.84 -8.85 9.38
CA ALA A 30 10.84 -9.79 8.88
C ALA A 30 12.25 -9.18 8.69
N TYR A 31 12.34 -7.87 8.51
CA TYR A 31 13.59 -7.11 8.41
C TYR A 31 13.97 -6.37 9.70
N ASP A 32 13.34 -6.70 10.82
CA ASP A 32 13.56 -6.08 12.14
C ASP A 32 13.36 -4.54 12.19
N VAL A 33 12.65 -3.98 11.21
CA VAL A 33 12.24 -2.57 11.25
C VAL A 33 11.10 -2.36 12.24
N PHE A 34 10.13 -3.29 12.28
CA PHE A 34 9.10 -3.36 13.31
C PHE A 34 9.38 -4.52 14.26
N PRO A 35 9.08 -4.38 15.55
CA PRO A 35 9.25 -5.46 16.50
C PRO A 35 8.19 -6.56 16.29
N ILE A 36 8.51 -7.79 16.68
CA ILE A 36 7.60 -8.96 16.59
C ILE A 36 6.29 -8.75 17.38
N SER A 37 6.28 -7.86 18.35
CA SER A 37 5.05 -7.49 19.10
C SER A 37 3.92 -6.98 18.21
N VAL A 38 4.24 -6.40 17.05
CA VAL A 38 3.23 -5.97 16.05
C VAL A 38 2.40 -7.16 15.56
N GLU A 39 3.06 -8.26 15.23
CA GLU A 39 2.39 -9.49 14.81
C GLU A 39 1.53 -10.05 15.95
N MET A 40 2.06 -10.04 17.18
CA MET A 40 1.35 -10.52 18.35
C MET A 40 0.08 -9.70 18.66
N GLU A 41 0.16 -8.36 18.51
CA GLU A 41 -1.00 -7.48 18.69
C GLU A 41 -2.02 -7.65 17.56
N LEU A 42 -1.60 -7.90 16.32
CA LEU A 42 -2.50 -8.06 15.18
C LEU A 42 -3.14 -9.44 15.08
N LYS A 43 -2.47 -10.49 15.57
CA LYS A 43 -2.87 -11.89 15.41
C LYS A 43 -4.30 -12.20 15.87
N PRO A 44 -4.80 -11.72 17.03
CA PRO A 44 -6.19 -11.95 17.43
C PRO A 44 -7.21 -11.42 16.41
N HIS A 45 -6.97 -10.24 15.86
CA HIS A 45 -7.86 -9.61 14.86
C HIS A 45 -7.80 -10.35 13.52
N LYS A 46 -6.61 -10.80 13.12
CA LYS A 46 -6.43 -11.63 11.92
C LYS A 46 -7.20 -12.96 12.06
N ASN A 47 -7.11 -13.60 13.21
CA ASN A 47 -7.83 -14.85 13.48
C ASN A 47 -9.35 -14.63 13.48
N ALA A 48 -9.84 -13.58 14.14
CA ALA A 48 -11.26 -13.25 14.15
C ALA A 48 -11.81 -13.00 12.74
N TRP A 49 -11.07 -12.26 11.90
CA TRP A 49 -11.43 -12.11 10.49
C TRP A 49 -11.44 -13.45 9.75
N GLN A 50 -10.41 -14.28 9.90
CA GLN A 50 -10.35 -15.59 9.24
C GLN A 50 -11.48 -16.52 9.68
N ASN A 51 -11.92 -16.42 10.92
CA ASN A 51 -13.04 -17.17 11.48
C ASN A 51 -14.41 -16.55 11.12
N ARG A 52 -14.44 -15.42 10.39
CA ARG A 52 -15.67 -14.66 10.06
C ARG A 52 -16.39 -14.07 11.27
N GLU A 53 -15.65 -13.79 12.32
CA GLU A 53 -16.12 -13.13 13.56
C GLU A 53 -15.91 -11.60 13.47
N LEU A 54 -15.10 -11.14 12.52
CA LEU A 54 -14.76 -9.75 12.27
C LEU A 54 -14.75 -9.50 10.75
N ASP A 55 -15.21 -8.35 10.32
CA ASP A 55 -15.15 -7.93 8.92
C ASP A 55 -13.71 -7.58 8.50
N TYR A 56 -13.44 -7.67 7.20
CA TYR A 56 -12.11 -7.34 6.65
C TYR A 56 -11.72 -5.89 6.88
N ASP A 57 -12.67 -4.98 6.77
CA ASP A 57 -12.45 -3.55 6.96
C ASP A 57 -12.06 -3.22 8.41
N ASP A 58 -12.67 -3.86 9.40
CA ASP A 58 -12.31 -3.73 10.81
C ASP A 58 -10.92 -4.30 11.10
N TYR A 59 -10.58 -5.43 10.49
CA TYR A 59 -9.23 -6.00 10.56
C TYR A 59 -8.21 -5.04 9.95
N LEU A 60 -8.47 -4.51 8.76
CA LEU A 60 -7.59 -3.58 8.06
C LEU A 60 -7.45 -2.25 8.82
N TYR A 61 -8.54 -1.76 9.41
CA TYR A 61 -8.50 -0.56 10.27
C TYR A 61 -7.59 -0.77 11.48
N THR A 62 -7.71 -1.91 12.16
CA THR A 62 -6.82 -2.26 13.28
C THR A 62 -5.36 -2.35 12.85
N ALA A 63 -5.10 -2.98 11.70
CA ALA A 63 -3.77 -3.08 11.12
C ALA A 63 -3.19 -1.71 10.80
N SER A 64 -3.97 -0.80 10.22
CA SER A 64 -3.53 0.56 9.89
C SER A 64 -3.18 1.38 11.14
N ARG A 65 -3.94 1.24 12.23
CA ARG A 65 -3.63 1.87 13.51
C ARG A 65 -2.33 1.36 14.13
N LEU A 66 -2.13 0.06 14.12
CA LEU A 66 -0.88 -0.55 14.58
C LEU A 66 0.29 -0.11 13.70
N TYR A 67 0.10 -0.08 12.40
CA TYR A 67 1.10 0.38 11.45
C TYR A 67 1.53 1.82 11.76
N THR A 68 0.58 2.74 11.92
CA THR A 68 0.82 4.15 12.26
C THR A 68 1.56 4.31 13.61
N LYS A 69 1.18 3.50 14.61
CA LYS A 69 1.86 3.45 15.92
C LYS A 69 3.33 3.04 15.78
N TYR A 70 3.61 1.98 15.02
CA TYR A 70 4.93 1.37 14.97
C TYR A 70 5.88 1.98 13.95
N ILE A 71 5.37 2.70 12.94
CA ILE A 71 6.21 3.47 12.02
C ILE A 71 6.79 4.73 12.68
N SER A 72 6.15 5.24 13.72
CA SER A 72 6.64 6.39 14.49
C SER A 72 8.09 6.16 14.95
N ASN A 73 8.94 7.17 14.76
CA ASN A 73 10.39 7.17 15.03
C ASN A 73 11.22 6.16 14.20
N LYS A 74 10.64 5.48 13.22
CA LYS A 74 11.41 4.61 12.29
C LYS A 74 12.15 5.43 11.26
N ASN A 75 13.36 4.96 10.92
CA ASN A 75 14.18 5.59 9.91
C ASN A 75 13.51 5.49 8.53
N THR A 76 13.45 6.59 7.81
CA THR A 76 12.82 6.65 6.48
C THR A 76 13.49 5.72 5.48
N LEU A 77 14.83 5.62 5.50
CA LEU A 77 15.57 4.77 4.58
C LEU A 77 15.28 3.29 4.79
N ASP A 78 15.15 2.84 6.05
CA ASP A 78 14.82 1.44 6.35
C ASP A 78 13.40 1.09 5.89
N VAL A 79 12.43 1.96 6.19
CA VAL A 79 11.04 1.79 5.76
C VAL A 79 10.92 1.76 4.24
N GLU A 80 11.59 2.70 3.55
CA GLU A 80 11.57 2.77 2.09
C GLU A 80 12.31 1.62 1.41
N PHE A 81 13.39 1.14 2.02
CA PHE A 81 14.07 -0.07 1.54
C PHE A 81 13.13 -1.28 1.53
N VAL A 82 12.39 -1.48 2.64
CA VAL A 82 11.40 -2.55 2.72
C VAL A 82 10.26 -2.35 1.72
N ALA A 83 9.79 -1.11 1.56
CA ALA A 83 8.77 -0.77 0.57
C ALA A 83 9.19 -1.15 -0.86
N LYS A 84 10.43 -0.86 -1.23
CA LYS A 84 10.99 -1.27 -2.52
C LYS A 84 10.94 -2.78 -2.71
N LYS A 85 11.34 -3.56 -1.68
CA LYS A 85 11.29 -5.03 -1.72
C LYS A 85 9.88 -5.58 -1.87
N VAL A 86 8.90 -4.97 -1.20
CA VAL A 86 7.49 -5.33 -1.33
C VAL A 86 7.03 -5.09 -2.77
N ILE A 87 7.24 -3.89 -3.30
CA ILE A 87 6.75 -3.54 -4.65
C ILE A 87 7.44 -4.38 -5.74
N GLU A 88 8.75 -4.65 -5.63
CA GLU A 88 9.46 -5.53 -6.57
C GLU A 88 8.81 -6.92 -6.67
N LYS A 89 8.28 -7.44 -5.58
CA LYS A 89 7.63 -8.75 -5.50
C LYS A 89 6.16 -8.66 -5.90
N GLU A 90 5.42 -7.76 -5.28
CA GLU A 90 3.95 -7.74 -5.35
C GLU A 90 3.42 -7.13 -6.66
N SER A 91 4.18 -6.24 -7.32
CA SER A 91 3.82 -5.71 -8.64
C SER A 91 3.70 -6.78 -9.75
N LYS A 92 4.14 -8.00 -9.46
CA LYS A 92 3.99 -9.16 -10.37
C LYS A 92 2.70 -9.93 -10.13
N LYS A 93 1.98 -9.64 -9.04
CA LYS A 93 0.78 -10.38 -8.59
C LYS A 93 -0.50 -9.56 -8.77
N LEU A 94 -0.66 -8.98 -9.95
CA LEU A 94 -1.81 -8.15 -10.28
C LEU A 94 -2.97 -9.01 -10.79
N TYR A 95 -4.20 -8.52 -10.57
CA TYR A 95 -5.36 -9.08 -11.26
C TYR A 95 -5.18 -8.93 -12.77
N ARG A 96 -5.36 -10.03 -13.50
CA ARG A 96 -5.19 -10.05 -14.97
C ARG A 96 -6.07 -8.99 -15.64
N TYR A 97 -7.35 -8.96 -15.28
CA TYR A 97 -8.31 -8.02 -15.87
C TYR A 97 -7.83 -6.57 -15.71
N THR A 98 -7.52 -6.14 -14.49
CA THR A 98 -7.12 -4.75 -14.21
C THR A 98 -5.79 -4.40 -14.88
N ARG A 99 -4.81 -5.31 -14.87
CA ARG A 99 -3.55 -5.15 -15.59
C ARG A 99 -3.79 -4.92 -17.10
N ASP A 100 -4.65 -5.74 -17.69
CA ASP A 100 -4.94 -5.65 -19.13
C ASP A 100 -5.75 -4.37 -19.44
N ARG A 101 -6.61 -3.89 -18.52
CA ARG A 101 -7.30 -2.59 -18.64
C ARG A 101 -6.35 -1.40 -18.54
N ILE A 102 -5.39 -1.42 -17.62
CA ILE A 102 -4.35 -0.38 -17.54
C ILE A 102 -3.57 -0.30 -18.85
N LYS A 103 -3.16 -1.45 -19.39
CA LYS A 103 -2.46 -1.51 -20.67
C LYS A 103 -3.30 -0.93 -21.81
N TRP A 104 -4.57 -1.32 -21.90
CA TRP A 104 -5.49 -0.82 -22.92
C TRP A 104 -5.65 0.70 -22.83
N HIS A 105 -5.86 1.27 -21.63
CA HIS A 105 -5.97 2.71 -21.45
C HIS A 105 -4.70 3.46 -21.89
N LYS A 106 -3.52 2.90 -21.62
CA LYS A 106 -2.26 3.46 -22.10
C LYS A 106 -2.15 3.46 -23.62
N GLU A 107 -2.56 2.38 -24.26
CA GLU A 107 -2.59 2.27 -25.73
C GLU A 107 -3.56 3.28 -26.37
N GLN A 108 -4.58 3.73 -25.63
CA GLN A 108 -5.51 4.78 -26.04
C GLN A 108 -5.05 6.20 -25.64
N GLU A 109 -3.84 6.34 -25.10
CA GLU A 109 -3.30 7.63 -24.61
C GLU A 109 -4.14 8.28 -23.50
N HIS A 110 -4.91 7.48 -22.75
CA HIS A 110 -5.66 7.96 -21.59
C HIS A 110 -4.72 8.16 -20.40
N LYS A 111 -4.98 9.17 -19.58
CA LYS A 111 -4.28 9.38 -18.31
C LYS A 111 -4.63 8.28 -17.32
N ILE A 112 -3.61 7.71 -16.67
CA ILE A 112 -3.77 6.70 -15.63
C ILE A 112 -3.57 7.36 -14.27
N ILE A 113 -4.57 7.24 -13.40
CA ILE A 113 -4.56 7.80 -12.05
C ILE A 113 -4.79 6.69 -11.05
N PHE A 114 -3.90 6.58 -10.04
CA PHE A 114 -4.10 5.67 -8.91
C PHE A 114 -4.56 6.44 -7.69
N ILE A 115 -5.54 5.89 -6.97
CA ILE A 115 -6.01 6.40 -5.68
C ILE A 115 -6.02 5.22 -4.70
N SER A 116 -5.35 5.36 -3.55
CA SER A 116 -5.27 4.29 -2.55
C SER A 116 -5.17 4.86 -1.14
N GLY A 117 -5.77 4.18 -0.17
CA GLY A 117 -5.56 4.45 1.25
C GLY A 117 -4.22 3.93 1.81
N SER A 118 -3.44 3.21 1.02
CA SER A 118 -2.11 2.74 1.41
C SER A 118 -1.09 3.87 1.52
N PRO A 119 0.03 3.67 2.25
CA PRO A 119 1.08 4.68 2.41
C PRO A 119 1.63 5.21 1.09
N ASP A 120 1.85 6.52 1.03
CA ASP A 120 2.33 7.26 -0.14
C ASP A 120 3.64 6.70 -0.73
N PHE A 121 4.59 6.29 0.10
CA PHE A 121 5.84 5.67 -0.34
C PHE A 121 5.66 4.27 -0.97
N LEU A 122 4.57 3.57 -0.69
CA LEU A 122 4.18 2.32 -1.37
C LEU A 122 3.46 2.60 -2.69
N VAL A 123 2.49 3.51 -2.63
CA VAL A 123 1.66 3.88 -3.78
C VAL A 123 2.50 4.52 -4.88
N SER A 124 3.42 5.43 -4.53
CA SER A 124 4.33 6.06 -5.49
C SER A 124 5.18 5.03 -6.24
N LYS A 125 5.75 4.07 -5.53
CA LYS A 125 6.55 2.99 -6.13
C LYS A 125 5.71 2.05 -7.02
N MET A 126 4.48 1.75 -6.61
CA MET A 126 3.56 0.96 -7.44
C MET A 126 3.15 1.73 -8.69
N ALA A 127 2.85 3.02 -8.55
CA ALA A 127 2.51 3.92 -9.65
C ALA A 127 3.65 4.02 -10.68
N GLU A 128 4.87 4.22 -10.22
CA GLU A 128 6.07 4.20 -11.07
C GLU A 128 6.21 2.87 -11.81
N LYS A 129 6.08 1.76 -11.08
CA LYS A 129 6.23 0.40 -11.63
C LYS A 129 5.19 0.09 -12.71
N LEU A 130 3.97 0.53 -12.53
CA LEU A 130 2.86 0.29 -13.46
C LEU A 130 2.68 1.44 -14.47
N GLY A 131 3.44 2.52 -14.33
CA GLY A 131 3.43 3.68 -15.21
C GLY A 131 2.14 4.49 -15.13
N ALA A 132 1.65 4.77 -13.92
CA ALA A 132 0.59 5.75 -13.71
C ALA A 132 1.12 7.18 -13.92
N ASP A 133 0.27 8.06 -14.45
CA ASP A 133 0.62 9.47 -14.65
C ASP A 133 0.50 10.28 -13.36
N LEU A 134 -0.47 9.92 -12.51
CA LEU A 134 -0.74 10.57 -11.23
C LEU A 134 -1.14 9.51 -10.19
N TRP A 135 -0.92 9.86 -8.93
CA TRP A 135 -1.37 9.03 -7.82
C TRP A 135 -1.71 9.87 -6.59
N PHE A 136 -2.63 9.37 -5.78
CA PHE A 136 -3.05 9.92 -4.49
C PHE A 136 -3.05 8.82 -3.45
N ALA A 137 -2.56 9.14 -2.25
CA ALA A 137 -2.35 8.15 -1.19
C ALA A 137 -2.43 8.81 0.19
N SER A 138 -2.49 8.01 1.26
CA SER A 138 -2.32 8.50 2.63
C SER A 138 -0.87 8.96 2.84
N GLN A 139 -0.68 10.22 3.21
CA GLN A 139 0.65 10.79 3.40
C GLN A 139 1.14 10.51 4.82
N TYR A 140 2.24 9.78 4.92
CA TYR A 140 2.91 9.50 6.19
C TYR A 140 3.99 10.53 6.45
N LEU A 141 3.75 11.41 7.42
CA LEU A 141 4.62 12.55 7.69
C LEU A 141 5.97 12.10 8.30
N ASN A 142 7.04 12.76 7.85
CA ASN A 142 8.39 12.54 8.33
C ASN A 142 9.21 13.84 8.28
N ASP A 143 10.32 13.87 9.01
CA ASP A 143 11.25 15.02 9.07
C ASP A 143 12.45 14.88 8.09
N GLY A 144 12.38 13.92 7.17
CA GLY A 144 13.48 13.55 6.27
C GLY A 144 14.34 12.39 6.79
N ASN A 145 14.33 12.12 8.09
CA ASN A 145 15.07 11.03 8.71
C ASN A 145 14.15 9.98 9.35
N LYS A 146 13.08 10.43 10.02
CA LYS A 146 12.19 9.58 10.78
C LYS A 146 10.74 9.94 10.54
N TYR A 147 9.87 8.93 10.53
CA TYR A 147 8.42 9.11 10.50
C TYR A 147 7.91 9.64 11.84
N SER A 148 6.95 10.59 11.80
CA SER A 148 6.33 11.15 12.98
C SER A 148 5.27 10.22 13.61
N GLY A 149 4.66 9.36 12.82
CA GLY A 149 3.46 8.61 13.18
C GLY A 149 2.17 9.38 12.90
N GLU A 150 2.25 10.51 12.21
CA GLU A 150 1.09 11.27 11.73
C GLU A 150 0.79 10.93 10.27
N VAL A 151 -0.50 10.88 9.93
CA VAL A 151 -1.00 10.56 8.59
C VAL A 151 -2.07 11.56 8.18
N ILE A 152 -1.99 12.07 6.95
CA ILE A 152 -2.97 12.95 6.31
C ILE A 152 -3.45 12.40 4.97
#